data_3d5f7aef8557db50368342e72d5e81ae
#
_entry.id   3d5f7aef8557db50368342e72d5e81ae
#
_cell.length_a   1.000
_cell.length_b   1.000
_cell.length_c   1.000
_cell.angle_alpha   90.00
_cell.angle_beta   90.00
_cell.angle_gamma   90.00
#
_symmetry.space_group_name_H-M   'P 1'
#
loop_
_entity.id
_entity.type
_entity.pdbx_description
1 polymer ?
#
loop_
_entity_poly.entity_id
_entity_poly.type
_entity_poly.pdbx_seq_one_letter_code
_entity_poly.pdbx_strand_id
1 'polypeptide(L)'
;MITNISTGTTPNVCITYPDHIATYLTGINIVVPLEDLFADSRYGLGGSELRYDGPTQEEIIPQFLSECAFSEHYYAIPFMRSTEACYVNRTYVESLGYTLPDTLTWDFIWEVSEAANAKDDEGTYLVNGQKVMIPFIYKSTDNMMIQMLRQKGAGYSTPEGDIQIFNDTTRELLYTVAKHAETEAFSTFKISSYPANFLNAGQCVFAIDSTAGATWMGTHAPLSDISEEALVDFETAVYPVPQFDTDHPQMISQGPSVCIFNKPDDQEVLASWLFAQYLLTNEVQIAYAETEGYVPVTSKAQNCAEYQDYLSRCGQDNAAYYDVKIKASRLLLEHVGDTFVTPVFNGSASLRGAAGQMIENVTKSVNRGETIDDAYMEKLYQDVFSLYRLDSVLTFGGQKDLGPLPSTAKFLLSGLAITWVLIGVYVARETLKKRKKRQNHH
;
A
#
# COMPACT_ATOMS: atom_id res chain seq x y z
N MET A 1 -15.79 4.07 0.43
CA MET A 1 -15.54 5.34 1.13
C MET A 1 -15.98 6.57 0.33
N ILE A 2 -15.58 6.74 -0.93
CA ILE A 2 -15.94 7.91 -1.79
C ILE A 2 -17.47 8.16 -1.81
N THR A 3 -18.28 7.11 -1.96
CA THR A 3 -19.76 7.23 -1.91
C THR A 3 -20.22 7.79 -0.57
N ASN A 4 -19.65 7.35 0.54
CA ASN A 4 -20.03 7.84 1.87
C ASN A 4 -19.67 9.32 2.06
N ILE A 5 -18.55 9.75 1.51
CA ILE A 5 -18.16 11.16 1.48
C ILE A 5 -19.17 11.99 0.70
N SER A 6 -19.55 11.52 -0.50
CA SER A 6 -20.52 12.22 -1.36
C SER A 6 -21.91 12.30 -0.75
N THR A 7 -22.30 11.36 0.10
CA THR A 7 -23.61 11.29 0.77
C THR A 7 -23.61 11.87 2.20
N GLY A 8 -22.45 12.31 2.70
CA GLY A 8 -22.31 12.81 4.07
C GLY A 8 -22.48 11.73 5.15
N THR A 9 -22.23 10.46 4.81
CA THR A 9 -22.39 9.30 5.71
C THR A 9 -21.04 8.64 6.04
N THR A 10 -19.99 9.46 6.22
CA THR A 10 -18.66 8.95 6.59
C THR A 10 -18.69 8.27 7.96
N PRO A 11 -17.88 7.19 8.19
CA PRO A 11 -17.64 6.68 9.53
C PRO A 11 -16.90 7.73 10.38
N ASN A 12 -16.75 7.47 11.67
CA ASN A 12 -15.97 8.34 12.55
C ASN A 12 -14.47 8.12 12.34
N VAL A 13 -14.06 6.86 12.19
CA VAL A 13 -12.67 6.43 12.05
C VAL A 13 -12.53 5.51 10.84
N CYS A 14 -11.41 5.58 10.15
CA CYS A 14 -11.04 4.63 9.10
C CYS A 14 -9.58 4.19 9.27
N ILE A 15 -9.36 2.88 9.27
CA ILE A 15 -8.04 2.28 9.20
C ILE A 15 -7.75 2.02 7.72
N THR A 16 -6.75 2.71 7.16
CA THR A 16 -6.46 2.67 5.73
C THR A 16 -5.03 3.17 5.43
N TYR A 17 -4.65 3.11 4.18
CA TYR A 17 -3.34 3.59 3.73
C TYR A 17 -3.34 5.09 3.41
N PRO A 18 -2.20 5.80 3.55
CA PRO A 18 -2.08 7.23 3.24
C PRO A 18 -2.57 7.61 1.83
N ASP A 19 -2.28 6.80 0.81
CA ASP A 19 -2.76 7.00 -0.56
C ASP A 19 -4.29 7.11 -0.67
N HIS A 20 -5.01 6.34 0.13
CA HIS A 20 -6.48 6.43 0.18
C HIS A 20 -6.94 7.67 0.93
N ILE A 21 -6.24 8.05 2.03
CA ILE A 21 -6.56 9.27 2.78
C ILE A 21 -6.42 10.49 1.88
N ALA A 22 -5.36 10.56 1.08
CA ALA A 22 -5.18 11.63 0.10
C ALA A 22 -6.40 11.78 -0.84
N THR A 23 -6.98 10.68 -1.25
CA THR A 23 -8.22 10.70 -2.06
C THR A 23 -9.42 11.27 -1.28
N TYR A 24 -9.47 11.09 0.05
CA TYR A 24 -10.55 11.64 0.86
C TYR A 24 -10.44 13.16 1.04
N LEU A 25 -9.24 13.73 0.94
CA LEU A 25 -8.98 15.16 1.04
C LEU A 25 -9.44 15.98 -0.16
N THR A 26 -9.99 15.36 -1.20
CA THR A 26 -10.61 16.06 -2.33
C THR A 26 -11.88 16.85 -1.95
N GLY A 27 -12.49 16.53 -0.78
CA GLY A 27 -13.59 17.28 -0.20
C GLY A 27 -13.12 18.28 0.86
N ILE A 28 -13.91 19.32 1.10
CA ILE A 28 -13.60 20.34 2.11
C ILE A 28 -13.85 19.78 3.51
N ASN A 29 -12.85 19.84 4.39
CA ASN A 29 -12.93 19.44 5.80
C ASN A 29 -13.48 18.01 6.02
N ILE A 30 -13.09 17.06 5.20
CA ILE A 30 -13.56 15.67 5.31
C ILE A 30 -12.76 14.90 6.35
N VAL A 31 -11.43 15.04 6.36
CA VAL A 31 -10.53 14.39 7.31
C VAL A 31 -9.99 15.45 8.27
N VAL A 32 -9.90 15.12 9.54
CA VAL A 32 -9.40 16.02 10.60
C VAL A 32 -7.87 16.10 10.53
N PRO A 33 -7.27 17.30 10.42
CA PRO A 33 -5.85 17.50 10.70
C PRO A 33 -5.60 17.26 12.20
N LEU A 34 -4.52 16.55 12.54
CA LEU A 34 -4.36 15.99 13.89
C LEU A 34 -3.44 16.83 14.80
N GLU A 35 -2.80 17.90 14.32
CA GLU A 35 -1.81 18.69 15.07
C GLU A 35 -2.38 19.23 16.39
N ASP A 36 -3.57 19.83 16.34
CA ASP A 36 -4.23 20.37 17.53
C ASP A 36 -4.61 19.26 18.52
N LEU A 37 -5.01 18.10 17.99
CA LEU A 37 -5.31 16.93 18.80
C LEU A 37 -4.04 16.32 19.41
N PHE A 38 -2.92 16.34 18.70
CA PHE A 38 -1.64 15.87 19.25
C PHE A 38 -1.20 16.74 20.42
N ALA A 39 -1.34 18.07 20.29
CA ALA A 39 -0.84 19.06 21.24
C ALA A 39 -1.79 19.31 22.43
N ASP A 40 -3.00 18.75 22.45
CA ASP A 40 -3.94 18.97 23.55
C ASP A 40 -3.36 18.41 24.86
N SER A 41 -3.22 19.27 25.88
CA SER A 41 -2.58 18.92 27.16
C SER A 41 -3.38 17.92 28.00
N ARG A 42 -4.68 17.76 27.75
CA ARG A 42 -5.58 16.89 28.50
C ARG A 42 -5.79 15.55 27.79
N TYR A 43 -6.09 15.60 26.51
CA TYR A 43 -6.51 14.46 25.71
C TYR A 43 -5.60 14.18 24.50
N GLY A 44 -4.51 14.92 24.36
CA GLY A 44 -3.51 14.71 23.32
C GLY A 44 -2.59 13.52 23.61
N LEU A 45 -1.54 13.38 22.82
CA LEU A 45 -0.53 12.34 23.02
C LEU A 45 0.20 12.56 24.36
N GLY A 46 0.10 11.59 25.27
CA GLY A 46 0.59 11.71 26.64
C GLY A 46 -0.25 12.65 27.52
N GLY A 47 -1.47 12.98 27.14
CA GLY A 47 -2.35 13.92 27.83
C GLY A 47 -2.71 13.52 29.27
N SER A 48 -2.87 14.52 30.14
CA SER A 48 -3.03 14.33 31.59
C SER A 48 -4.34 13.68 32.02
N GLU A 49 -5.37 13.64 31.15
CA GLU A 49 -6.69 13.08 31.45
C GLU A 49 -6.98 11.77 30.72
N LEU A 50 -5.97 11.19 30.06
CA LEU A 50 -6.10 9.87 29.46
C LEU A 50 -6.29 8.81 30.57
N ARG A 51 -7.19 7.86 30.32
CA ARG A 51 -7.47 6.76 31.26
C ARG A 51 -6.76 5.47 30.90
N TYR A 52 -5.85 5.51 29.97
CA TYR A 52 -5.00 4.42 29.51
C TYR A 52 -3.57 4.96 29.31
N ASP A 53 -2.60 4.07 29.31
CA ASP A 53 -1.20 4.39 29.13
C ASP A 53 -0.87 4.52 27.61
N GLY A 54 -1.30 5.64 27.02
CA GLY A 54 -1.02 5.98 25.63
C GLY A 54 0.41 6.49 25.45
N PRO A 55 0.95 6.47 24.20
CA PRO A 55 2.26 7.02 23.91
C PRO A 55 2.24 8.55 23.91
N THR A 56 3.41 9.14 24.13
CA THR A 56 3.69 10.52 23.73
C THR A 56 4.02 10.59 22.24
N GLN A 57 4.07 11.78 21.66
CA GLN A 57 4.43 11.95 20.25
C GLN A 57 5.86 11.47 19.98
N GLU A 58 6.80 11.72 20.91
CA GLU A 58 8.20 11.33 20.81
C GLU A 58 8.40 9.81 20.87
N GLU A 59 7.45 9.08 21.46
CA GLU A 59 7.49 7.63 21.52
C GLU A 59 7.00 6.97 20.21
N ILE A 60 6.29 7.71 19.34
CA ILE A 60 5.95 7.21 17.99
C ILE A 60 7.23 7.23 17.14
N ILE A 61 7.55 6.12 16.49
CA ILE A 61 8.72 6.02 15.62
C ILE A 61 8.66 7.11 14.55
N PRO A 62 9.63 8.04 14.49
CA PRO A 62 9.57 9.21 13.60
C PRO A 62 9.37 8.85 12.12
N GLN A 63 10.04 7.78 11.67
CA GLN A 63 9.88 7.27 10.31
C GLN A 63 8.39 6.94 10.01
N PHE A 64 7.73 6.22 10.91
CA PHE A 64 6.34 5.81 10.73
C PHE A 64 5.35 6.97 10.88
N LEU A 65 5.63 7.94 11.75
CA LEU A 65 4.80 9.12 11.89
C LEU A 65 4.90 10.02 10.65
N SER A 66 6.10 10.17 10.08
CA SER A 66 6.31 10.98 8.88
C SER A 66 5.51 10.50 7.67
N GLU A 67 5.21 9.20 7.58
CA GLU A 67 4.38 8.60 6.54
C GLU A 67 2.92 9.08 6.58
N CYS A 68 2.48 9.63 7.72
CA CYS A 68 1.13 10.14 7.93
C CYS A 68 1.01 11.65 7.67
N ALA A 69 2.14 12.31 7.35
CA ALA A 69 2.21 13.73 7.05
C ALA A 69 2.20 13.96 5.54
N PHE A 70 1.24 14.72 5.05
CA PHE A 70 1.16 15.17 3.67
C PHE A 70 0.46 16.53 3.61
N SER A 71 0.86 17.36 2.66
CA SER A 71 0.39 18.76 2.58
C SER A 71 0.59 19.56 3.88
N GLU A 72 1.73 19.38 4.52
CA GLU A 72 2.13 20.07 5.78
C GLU A 72 1.29 19.72 7.02
N HIS A 73 0.42 18.69 6.94
CA HIS A 73 -0.45 18.25 8.02
C HIS A 73 -0.36 16.76 8.28
N TYR A 74 -0.59 16.36 9.54
CA TYR A 74 -0.85 14.96 9.89
C TYR A 74 -2.34 14.65 9.72
N TYR A 75 -2.69 13.86 8.72
CA TYR A 75 -4.07 13.42 8.49
C TYR A 75 -4.35 12.01 9.00
N ALA A 76 -3.36 11.39 9.60
CA ALA A 76 -3.48 10.09 10.23
C ALA A 76 -2.47 9.92 11.36
N ILE A 77 -2.66 8.85 12.13
CA ILE A 77 -1.68 8.34 13.07
C ILE A 77 -1.30 6.92 12.64
N PRO A 78 -0.01 6.51 12.68
CA PRO A 78 0.35 5.15 12.27
C PRO A 78 -0.27 4.14 13.21
N PHE A 79 -0.74 3.00 12.68
CA PHE A 79 -1.34 1.95 13.51
C PHE A 79 -0.46 0.71 13.57
N MET A 80 -0.11 0.14 12.43
CA MET A 80 0.76 -1.01 12.28
C MET A 80 1.70 -0.78 11.10
N ARG A 81 2.91 -1.34 11.17
CA ARG A 81 3.87 -1.26 10.06
C ARG A 81 4.37 -2.65 9.69
N SER A 82 4.59 -2.79 8.41
CA SER A 82 5.21 -3.93 7.75
C SER A 82 6.13 -3.45 6.65
N THR A 83 6.91 -4.34 6.11
CA THR A 83 7.62 -4.17 4.82
C THR A 83 7.35 -5.40 3.98
N GLU A 84 8.05 -5.57 2.88
CA GLU A 84 8.07 -6.83 2.13
C GLU A 84 9.34 -7.61 2.47
N ALA A 85 9.20 -8.93 2.54
CA ALA A 85 10.30 -9.86 2.74
C ALA A 85 10.34 -10.87 1.60
N CYS A 86 11.54 -11.37 1.29
CA CYS A 86 11.73 -12.50 0.41
C CYS A 86 11.80 -13.78 1.26
N TYR A 87 10.79 -14.63 1.11
CA TYR A 87 10.72 -15.95 1.72
C TYR A 87 11.32 -16.94 0.73
N VAL A 88 12.36 -17.64 1.16
CA VAL A 88 13.19 -18.49 0.30
C VAL A 88 13.07 -19.95 0.70
N ASN A 89 12.78 -20.81 -0.27
CA ASN A 89 13.00 -22.25 -0.12
C ASN A 89 14.51 -22.53 -0.19
N ARG A 90 15.17 -22.48 0.98
CA ARG A 90 16.62 -22.71 1.10
C ARG A 90 17.03 -24.06 0.54
N THR A 91 16.25 -25.10 0.84
CA THR A 91 16.53 -26.48 0.40
C THR A 91 16.63 -26.58 -1.11
N TYR A 92 15.78 -25.87 -1.87
CA TYR A 92 15.86 -25.86 -3.33
C TYR A 92 17.05 -25.06 -3.86
N VAL A 93 17.35 -23.90 -3.27
CA VAL A 93 18.53 -23.12 -3.63
C VAL A 93 19.79 -23.98 -3.49
N GLU A 94 19.96 -24.67 -2.36
CA GLU A 94 21.11 -25.54 -2.11
C GLU A 94 21.13 -26.78 -3.00
N SER A 95 19.96 -27.38 -3.31
CA SER A 95 19.87 -28.52 -4.23
C SER A 95 20.24 -28.18 -5.67
N LEU A 96 20.09 -26.91 -6.05
CA LEU A 96 20.53 -26.39 -7.35
C LEU A 96 22.05 -26.04 -7.36
N GLY A 97 22.75 -26.23 -6.23
CA GLY A 97 24.18 -25.97 -6.10
C GLY A 97 24.53 -24.54 -5.77
N TYR A 98 23.56 -23.70 -5.39
CA TYR A 98 23.79 -22.33 -4.97
C TYR A 98 23.89 -22.21 -3.44
N THR A 99 24.59 -21.17 -3.00
CA THR A 99 24.66 -20.79 -1.58
C THR A 99 23.98 -19.44 -1.43
N LEU A 100 23.07 -19.29 -0.47
CA LEU A 100 22.41 -18.02 -0.19
C LEU A 100 23.45 -16.98 0.29
N PRO A 101 23.51 -15.80 -0.35
CA PRO A 101 24.39 -14.71 0.10
C PRO A 101 23.82 -14.04 1.36
N ASP A 102 24.60 -13.17 2.00
CA ASP A 102 24.12 -12.38 3.15
C ASP A 102 23.01 -11.41 2.75
N THR A 103 23.05 -10.85 1.55
CA THR A 103 22.03 -9.98 0.97
C THR A 103 21.66 -10.48 -0.43
N LEU A 104 20.36 -10.66 -0.67
CA LEU A 104 19.86 -11.06 -1.99
C LEU A 104 19.97 -9.90 -2.99
N THR A 105 20.41 -10.22 -4.20
CA THR A 105 20.38 -9.30 -5.35
C THR A 105 19.34 -9.74 -6.38
N TRP A 106 18.89 -8.80 -7.21
CA TRP A 106 17.98 -9.13 -8.32
C TRP A 106 18.64 -10.14 -9.28
N ASP A 107 19.93 -9.99 -9.56
CA ASP A 107 20.65 -10.93 -10.44
C ASP A 107 20.67 -12.34 -9.87
N PHE A 108 20.91 -12.50 -8.56
CA PHE A 108 20.85 -13.81 -7.90
C PHE A 108 19.47 -14.45 -7.98
N ILE A 109 18.41 -13.66 -7.75
CA ILE A 109 17.03 -14.14 -7.87
C ILE A 109 16.73 -14.65 -9.28
N TRP A 110 17.13 -13.87 -10.31
CA TRP A 110 16.91 -14.26 -11.70
C TRP A 110 17.70 -15.51 -12.08
N GLU A 111 18.97 -15.56 -11.73
CA GLU A 111 19.86 -16.70 -12.06
C GLU A 111 19.34 -18.01 -11.45
N VAL A 112 19.04 -18.02 -10.15
CA VAL A 112 18.55 -19.23 -9.47
C VAL A 112 17.15 -19.62 -9.96
N SER A 113 16.29 -18.63 -10.23
CA SER A 113 14.95 -18.88 -10.76
C SER A 113 14.99 -19.52 -12.17
N GLU A 114 15.91 -19.09 -13.03
CA GLU A 114 16.13 -19.73 -14.34
C GLU A 114 16.70 -21.15 -14.19
N ALA A 115 17.64 -21.36 -13.27
CA ALA A 115 18.16 -22.70 -12.99
C ALA A 115 17.07 -23.66 -12.48
N ALA A 116 16.13 -23.16 -11.69
CA ALA A 116 15.01 -23.95 -11.15
C ALA A 116 14.02 -24.42 -12.23
N ASN A 117 14.04 -23.83 -13.42
CA ASN A 117 13.19 -24.21 -14.56
C ASN A 117 13.68 -25.41 -15.35
N ALA A 118 14.83 -25.97 -15.01
CA ALA A 118 15.33 -27.17 -15.68
C ALA A 118 14.33 -28.33 -15.58
N LYS A 119 14.00 -28.94 -16.73
CA LYS A 119 13.02 -30.03 -16.86
C LYS A 119 13.66 -31.25 -17.53
N ASP A 120 13.13 -32.42 -17.23
CA ASP A 120 13.40 -33.63 -17.96
C ASP A 120 12.63 -33.70 -19.31
N ASP A 121 12.84 -34.79 -20.08
CA ASP A 121 12.19 -35.02 -21.38
C ASP A 121 10.66 -35.18 -21.23
N GLU A 122 10.15 -35.45 -20.03
CA GLU A 122 8.73 -35.58 -19.71
C GLU A 122 8.10 -34.26 -19.25
N GLY A 123 8.88 -33.19 -19.20
CA GLY A 123 8.49 -31.85 -18.72
C GLY A 123 8.31 -31.76 -17.20
N THR A 124 9.00 -32.63 -16.44
CA THR A 124 9.04 -32.62 -14.99
C THR A 124 10.17 -31.72 -14.53
N TYR A 125 9.93 -30.82 -13.58
CA TYR A 125 10.95 -29.96 -13.03
C TYR A 125 11.94 -30.76 -12.19
N LEU A 126 13.23 -30.63 -12.51
CA LEU A 126 14.29 -31.41 -11.85
C LEU A 126 14.44 -31.08 -10.38
N VAL A 127 14.18 -29.83 -10.00
CA VAL A 127 14.34 -29.35 -8.62
C VAL A 127 13.31 -29.95 -7.66
N ASN A 128 12.10 -30.25 -8.11
CA ASN A 128 11.00 -30.68 -7.25
C ASN A 128 10.23 -31.90 -7.73
N GLY A 129 10.50 -32.42 -8.90
CA GLY A 129 9.81 -33.56 -9.48
C GLY A 129 8.34 -33.32 -9.85
N GLN A 130 7.90 -32.07 -9.89
CA GLN A 130 6.51 -31.67 -10.15
C GLN A 130 6.33 -31.22 -11.60
N LYS A 131 5.07 -31.06 -12.02
CA LYS A 131 4.70 -30.56 -13.36
C LYS A 131 4.36 -29.06 -13.36
N VAL A 132 4.32 -28.42 -12.19
CA VAL A 132 3.99 -27.01 -12.01
C VAL A 132 5.03 -26.35 -11.12
N MET A 133 5.54 -25.23 -11.57
CA MET A 133 6.44 -24.38 -10.80
C MET A 133 6.36 -22.95 -11.28
N ILE A 134 6.46 -22.00 -10.36
CA ILE A 134 6.74 -20.60 -10.61
C ILE A 134 7.93 -20.27 -9.72
N PRO A 135 9.16 -20.30 -10.22
CA PRO A 135 10.36 -20.16 -9.39
C PRO A 135 10.41 -18.88 -8.57
N PHE A 136 10.01 -17.75 -9.16
CA PHE A 136 9.95 -16.46 -8.49
C PHE A 136 8.54 -15.85 -8.60
N ILE A 137 8.00 -15.48 -7.45
CA ILE A 137 6.71 -14.81 -7.32
C ILE A 137 6.90 -13.52 -6.50
N TYR A 138 6.41 -12.41 -7.05
CA TYR A 138 6.26 -11.16 -6.34
C TYR A 138 4.76 -10.79 -6.27
N LYS A 139 4.18 -10.81 -5.09
CA LYS A 139 2.72 -10.65 -4.91
C LYS A 139 2.21 -9.28 -5.34
N SER A 140 2.83 -8.23 -4.84
CA SER A 140 2.45 -6.85 -5.13
C SER A 140 3.27 -6.31 -6.30
N THR A 141 2.76 -6.48 -7.52
CA THR A 141 3.47 -6.01 -8.74
C THR A 141 3.68 -4.50 -8.76
N ASP A 142 2.81 -3.73 -8.10
CA ASP A 142 2.99 -2.29 -7.87
C ASP A 142 4.20 -2.01 -6.99
N ASN A 143 4.33 -2.70 -5.87
CA ASN A 143 5.50 -2.58 -5.01
C ASN A 143 6.78 -3.04 -5.71
N MET A 144 6.73 -4.10 -6.49
CA MET A 144 7.88 -4.55 -7.29
C MET A 144 8.41 -3.43 -8.18
N MET A 145 7.54 -2.77 -8.95
CA MET A 145 7.95 -1.66 -9.82
C MET A 145 8.50 -0.48 -9.00
N ILE A 146 7.80 -0.08 -7.96
CA ILE A 146 8.19 1.04 -7.09
C ILE A 146 9.52 0.76 -6.41
N GLN A 147 9.70 -0.45 -5.89
CA GLN A 147 10.92 -0.91 -5.22
C GLN A 147 12.14 -0.86 -6.15
N MET A 148 11.99 -1.41 -7.36
CA MET A 148 13.05 -1.42 -8.37
C MET A 148 13.42 0.00 -8.83
N LEU A 149 12.44 0.87 -9.05
CA LEU A 149 12.67 2.28 -9.41
C LEU A 149 13.40 3.03 -8.30
N ARG A 150 12.96 2.85 -7.06
CA ARG A 150 13.59 3.50 -5.89
C ARG A 150 15.06 3.11 -5.76
N GLN A 151 15.36 1.82 -5.86
CA GLN A 151 16.72 1.29 -5.78
C GLN A 151 17.63 1.78 -6.92
N LYS A 152 17.06 2.05 -8.10
CA LYS A 152 17.79 2.62 -9.24
C LYS A 152 17.83 4.17 -9.23
N GLY A 153 17.25 4.81 -8.22
CA GLY A 153 17.17 6.28 -8.16
C GLY A 153 16.33 6.90 -9.29
N ALA A 154 15.41 6.15 -9.87
CA ALA A 154 14.58 6.61 -10.97
C ALA A 154 13.28 7.26 -10.47
N GLY A 155 12.74 8.18 -11.30
CA GLY A 155 11.52 8.92 -10.96
C GLY A 155 10.28 8.02 -10.95
N TYR A 156 9.46 8.18 -9.91
CA TYR A 156 8.13 7.59 -9.78
C TYR A 156 7.05 8.70 -9.81
N SER A 157 7.09 9.60 -8.84
CA SER A 157 6.24 10.79 -8.77
C SER A 157 6.82 11.81 -7.80
N THR A 158 6.25 13.04 -7.79
CA THR A 158 6.55 14.06 -6.79
C THR A 158 5.40 14.22 -5.78
N PRO A 159 5.61 14.85 -4.63
CA PRO A 159 4.54 15.17 -3.68
C PRO A 159 3.44 16.07 -4.28
N GLU A 160 3.79 16.87 -5.29
CA GLU A 160 2.87 17.74 -6.02
C GLU A 160 2.02 16.99 -7.04
N GLY A 161 2.31 15.70 -7.26
CA GLY A 161 1.56 14.84 -8.17
C GLY A 161 2.08 14.78 -9.60
N ASP A 162 3.33 15.23 -9.86
CA ASP A 162 3.96 15.05 -11.17
C ASP A 162 4.28 13.56 -11.38
N ILE A 163 3.75 13.02 -12.46
CA ILE A 163 3.91 11.60 -12.82
C ILE A 163 5.23 11.42 -13.56
N GLN A 164 6.14 10.64 -13.00
CA GLN A 164 7.49 10.42 -13.54
C GLN A 164 7.78 8.97 -13.93
N ILE A 165 6.86 8.05 -13.66
CA ILE A 165 7.08 6.61 -13.84
C ILE A 165 7.29 6.18 -15.31
N PHE A 166 6.83 6.95 -16.29
CA PHE A 166 6.94 6.64 -17.72
C PHE A 166 8.30 7.08 -18.27
N ASN A 167 9.38 6.46 -17.82
CA ASN A 167 10.76 6.81 -18.14
C ASN A 167 11.54 5.61 -18.67
N ASP A 168 12.79 5.84 -19.10
CA ASP A 168 13.64 4.81 -19.72
C ASP A 168 14.00 3.70 -18.73
N THR A 169 14.23 4.02 -17.46
CA THR A 169 14.49 2.99 -16.42
C THR A 169 13.31 2.06 -16.24
N THR A 170 12.08 2.58 -16.22
CA THR A 170 10.87 1.74 -16.21
C THR A 170 10.83 0.81 -17.43
N ARG A 171 11.19 1.32 -18.61
CA ARG A 171 11.25 0.52 -19.83
C ARG A 171 12.28 -0.61 -19.73
N GLU A 172 13.49 -0.32 -19.23
CA GLU A 172 14.53 -1.33 -19.00
C GLU A 172 14.09 -2.41 -18.00
N LEU A 173 13.43 -2.01 -16.91
CA LEU A 173 12.90 -2.94 -15.93
C LEU A 173 11.80 -3.84 -16.53
N LEU A 174 10.92 -3.29 -17.35
CA LEU A 174 9.89 -4.05 -18.04
C LEU A 174 10.47 -5.03 -19.07
N TYR A 175 11.55 -4.68 -19.77
CA TYR A 175 12.27 -5.62 -20.63
C TYR A 175 12.92 -6.75 -19.82
N THR A 176 13.46 -6.45 -18.64
CA THR A 176 13.99 -7.46 -17.73
C THR A 176 12.89 -8.41 -17.28
N VAL A 177 11.74 -7.90 -16.87
CA VAL A 177 10.58 -8.73 -16.53
C VAL A 177 10.13 -9.60 -17.72
N ALA A 178 10.06 -9.03 -18.91
CA ALA A 178 9.70 -9.77 -20.13
C ALA A 178 10.64 -10.94 -20.37
N LYS A 179 11.95 -10.71 -20.32
CA LYS A 179 12.98 -11.74 -20.49
C LYS A 179 12.79 -12.92 -19.52
N HIS A 180 12.59 -12.63 -18.23
CA HIS A 180 12.42 -13.68 -17.23
C HIS A 180 11.03 -14.31 -17.20
N ALA A 181 10.03 -13.66 -17.79
CA ALA A 181 8.73 -14.27 -18.09
C ALA A 181 8.81 -15.22 -19.29
N GLU A 182 9.63 -14.91 -20.31
CA GLU A 182 9.88 -15.82 -21.46
C GLU A 182 10.56 -17.12 -21.04
N THR A 183 11.46 -17.05 -20.06
CA THR A 183 12.11 -18.24 -19.50
C THR A 183 11.27 -18.98 -18.47
N GLU A 184 10.04 -18.51 -18.18
CA GLU A 184 9.17 -19.02 -17.12
C GLU A 184 9.75 -18.88 -15.70
N ALA A 185 10.87 -18.14 -15.51
CA ALA A 185 11.48 -17.90 -14.20
C ALA A 185 10.60 -17.02 -13.30
N PHE A 186 9.77 -16.15 -13.90
CA PHE A 186 8.86 -15.25 -13.22
C PHE A 186 7.45 -15.32 -13.82
N SER A 187 6.44 -15.26 -12.97
CA SER A 187 5.05 -15.07 -13.41
C SER A 187 4.25 -14.27 -12.40
N THR A 188 3.21 -13.62 -12.90
CA THR A 188 2.16 -12.99 -12.10
C THR A 188 0.88 -13.82 -12.19
N PHE A 189 0.09 -13.82 -11.10
CA PHE A 189 -1.22 -14.45 -11.11
C PHE A 189 -2.26 -13.52 -10.47
N LYS A 190 -3.41 -13.42 -11.13
CA LYS A 190 -4.53 -12.58 -10.68
C LYS A 190 -5.51 -13.27 -9.75
N ILE A 191 -5.38 -14.56 -9.58
CA ILE A 191 -6.36 -15.33 -8.84
C ILE A 191 -5.93 -15.36 -7.39
N SER A 192 -6.87 -15.33 -6.48
CA SER A 192 -6.82 -15.41 -5.03
C SER A 192 -5.80 -16.39 -4.39
N SER A 193 -4.81 -16.82 -5.14
CA SER A 193 -3.71 -17.64 -4.67
C SER A 193 -2.63 -16.75 -4.08
N TYR A 194 -2.31 -16.99 -2.84
CA TYR A 194 -1.21 -16.33 -2.17
C TYR A 194 0.11 -17.02 -2.54
N PRO A 195 1.25 -16.29 -2.62
CA PRO A 195 2.57 -16.89 -2.85
C PRO A 195 2.88 -18.02 -1.86
N ALA A 196 2.37 -17.93 -0.64
CA ALA A 196 2.47 -18.95 0.39
C ALA A 196 2.01 -20.34 -0.12
N ASN A 197 0.93 -20.43 -0.86
CA ASN A 197 0.42 -21.70 -1.36
C ASN A 197 1.42 -22.38 -2.30
N PHE A 198 2.05 -21.60 -3.20
CA PHE A 198 3.09 -22.12 -4.10
C PHE A 198 4.38 -22.45 -3.34
N LEU A 199 4.81 -21.59 -2.42
CA LEU A 199 6.01 -21.82 -1.60
C LEU A 199 5.85 -23.09 -0.78
N ASN A 200 4.73 -23.23 -0.04
CA ASN A 200 4.47 -24.34 0.87
C ASN A 200 4.24 -25.67 0.13
N ALA A 201 3.73 -25.61 -1.11
CA ALA A 201 3.65 -26.77 -2.00
C ALA A 201 4.97 -27.12 -2.70
N GLY A 202 6.07 -26.42 -2.42
CA GLY A 202 7.35 -26.63 -3.08
C GLY A 202 7.35 -26.26 -4.57
N GLN A 203 6.45 -25.37 -5.00
CA GLN A 203 6.29 -24.93 -6.38
C GLN A 203 6.87 -23.53 -6.62
N CYS A 204 7.62 -23.00 -5.65
CA CYS A 204 8.26 -21.69 -5.70
C CYS A 204 9.61 -21.77 -4.96
N VAL A 205 10.59 -21.00 -5.42
CA VAL A 205 11.88 -20.86 -4.74
C VAL A 205 11.94 -19.57 -3.96
N PHE A 206 11.50 -18.47 -4.58
CA PHE A 206 11.49 -17.13 -4.00
C PHE A 206 10.07 -16.56 -4.03
N ALA A 207 9.54 -16.27 -2.86
CA ALA A 207 8.24 -15.63 -2.71
C ALA A 207 8.40 -14.27 -2.00
N ILE A 208 8.06 -13.18 -2.67
CA ILE A 208 8.03 -11.86 -2.02
C ILE A 208 6.59 -11.52 -1.66
N ASP A 209 6.37 -11.27 -0.38
CA ASP A 209 5.11 -10.83 0.19
C ASP A 209 5.37 -9.98 1.44
N SER A 210 4.32 -9.34 1.95
CA SER A 210 4.36 -8.55 3.17
C SER A 210 4.86 -9.37 4.38
N THR A 211 5.65 -8.75 5.26
CA THR A 211 5.98 -9.33 6.55
C THR A 211 4.73 -9.63 7.37
N ALA A 212 3.64 -8.87 7.19
CA ALA A 212 2.34 -9.14 7.80
C ALA A 212 1.73 -10.50 7.41
N GLY A 213 2.14 -11.06 6.27
CA GLY A 213 1.71 -12.39 5.81
C GLY A 213 2.64 -13.54 6.24
N ALA A 214 3.64 -13.29 7.06
CA ALA A 214 4.65 -14.29 7.42
C ALA A 214 4.10 -15.52 8.15
N THR A 215 2.94 -15.41 8.81
CA THR A 215 2.22 -16.53 9.45
C THR A 215 1.75 -17.60 8.47
N TRP A 216 1.73 -17.30 7.18
CA TRP A 216 1.33 -18.23 6.11
C TRP A 216 2.51 -18.87 5.38
N MET A 217 3.74 -18.36 5.59
CA MET A 217 4.93 -18.73 4.82
C MET A 217 5.70 -19.87 5.46
N GLY A 218 6.01 -20.89 4.67
CA GLY A 218 6.82 -22.04 5.08
C GLY A 218 6.00 -23.25 5.47
N THR A 219 6.63 -24.41 5.47
CA THR A 219 6.01 -25.74 5.69
C THR A 219 5.32 -25.87 7.05
N HIS A 220 5.87 -25.20 8.07
CA HIS A 220 5.37 -25.25 9.44
C HIS A 220 4.55 -24.01 9.81
N ALA A 221 4.05 -23.29 8.81
CA ALA A 221 3.21 -22.12 9.05
C ALA A 221 1.98 -22.48 9.89
N PRO A 222 1.65 -21.71 10.96
CA PRO A 222 0.48 -21.95 11.79
C PRO A 222 -0.83 -21.91 11.01
N LEU A 223 -0.84 -21.14 9.91
CA LEU A 223 -1.96 -21.00 9.00
C LEU A 223 -1.57 -21.56 7.62
N SER A 224 -2.48 -22.30 7.00
CA SER A 224 -2.30 -22.84 5.65
C SER A 224 -3.64 -22.88 4.91
N ASP A 225 -3.63 -22.49 3.64
CA ASP A 225 -4.79 -22.54 2.74
C ASP A 225 -4.80 -23.81 1.85
N ILE A 226 -3.79 -24.66 2.02
CA ILE A 226 -3.66 -25.91 1.24
C ILE A 226 -3.73 -27.12 2.16
N SER A 227 -4.08 -28.29 1.58
CA SER A 227 -4.15 -29.54 2.35
C SER A 227 -2.76 -29.99 2.83
N GLU A 228 -2.73 -30.71 3.96
CA GLU A 228 -1.48 -31.21 4.52
C GLU A 228 -0.72 -32.12 3.53
N GLU A 229 -1.43 -32.86 2.67
CA GLU A 229 -0.80 -33.73 1.66
C GLU A 229 -0.11 -32.94 0.54
N ALA A 230 -0.45 -31.67 0.34
CA ALA A 230 0.19 -30.79 -0.62
C ALA A 230 1.43 -30.08 -0.07
N LEU A 231 1.63 -30.09 1.25
CA LEU A 231 2.79 -29.46 1.89
C LEU A 231 4.07 -30.26 1.59
N VAL A 232 5.15 -29.51 1.30
CA VAL A 232 6.48 -30.07 1.09
C VAL A 232 7.40 -29.58 2.19
N ASP A 233 8.16 -30.49 2.80
CA ASP A 233 9.10 -30.13 3.85
C ASP A 233 10.38 -29.48 3.29
N PHE A 234 10.71 -28.27 3.77
CA PHE A 234 11.89 -27.51 3.38
C PHE A 234 12.25 -26.46 4.44
N GLU A 235 13.49 -26.03 4.45
CA GLU A 235 13.93 -24.91 5.29
C GLU A 235 13.54 -23.58 4.67
N THR A 236 12.77 -22.75 5.40
CA THR A 236 12.39 -21.40 5.01
C THR A 236 13.40 -20.38 5.54
N ALA A 237 14.04 -19.63 4.65
CA ALA A 237 14.83 -18.46 5.02
C ALA A 237 14.03 -17.16 4.76
N VAL A 238 14.29 -16.12 5.58
CA VAL A 238 13.64 -14.80 5.47
C VAL A 238 14.71 -13.75 5.21
N TYR A 239 14.55 -13.01 4.13
CA TYR A 239 15.49 -11.98 3.68
C TYR A 239 14.77 -10.66 3.40
N PRO A 240 15.49 -9.52 3.44
CA PRO A 240 15.02 -8.32 2.77
C PRO A 240 14.71 -8.58 1.29
N VAL A 241 13.87 -7.74 0.68
CA VAL A 241 13.66 -7.79 -0.78
C VAL A 241 14.98 -7.67 -1.51
N PRO A 242 15.16 -8.26 -2.71
CA PRO A 242 16.41 -8.18 -3.47
C PRO A 242 16.84 -6.74 -3.72
N GLN A 243 18.14 -6.49 -3.74
CA GLN A 243 18.74 -5.18 -3.92
C GLN A 243 19.54 -5.11 -5.23
N PHE A 244 19.58 -3.94 -5.89
CA PHE A 244 20.57 -3.63 -6.93
C PHE A 244 21.88 -3.15 -6.34
N ASP A 245 21.82 -2.42 -5.22
CA ASP A 245 22.96 -1.95 -4.44
C ASP A 245 22.83 -2.47 -3.00
N THR A 246 23.73 -3.36 -2.60
CA THR A 246 23.71 -3.98 -1.27
C THR A 246 24.27 -3.07 -0.18
N ASP A 247 25.05 -2.04 -0.55
CA ASP A 247 25.63 -1.09 0.39
C ASP A 247 24.61 -0.02 0.83
N HIS A 248 23.57 0.21 0.02
CA HIS A 248 22.51 1.19 0.29
C HIS A 248 21.12 0.55 0.11
N PRO A 249 20.74 -0.39 0.98
CA PRO A 249 19.47 -1.09 0.84
C PRO A 249 18.29 -0.15 0.93
N GLN A 250 17.26 -0.45 0.15
CA GLN A 250 15.99 0.29 0.16
C GLN A 250 14.85 -0.72 0.23
N MET A 251 13.91 -0.49 1.13
CA MET A 251 12.71 -1.32 1.29
C MET A 251 11.47 -0.46 1.41
N ILE A 252 10.38 -0.88 0.80
CA ILE A 252 9.13 -0.14 0.90
C ILE A 252 8.53 -0.33 2.30
N SER A 253 8.24 0.78 2.99
CA SER A 253 7.41 0.76 4.20
C SER A 253 5.95 0.67 3.79
N GLN A 254 5.18 -0.11 4.52
CA GLN A 254 3.74 -0.24 4.32
C GLN A 254 3.05 -0.54 5.65
N GLY A 255 1.74 -0.42 5.64
CA GLY A 255 0.91 -0.67 6.80
C GLY A 255 -0.17 0.39 6.97
N PRO A 256 -1.26 0.02 7.64
CA PRO A 256 -2.39 0.92 7.80
C PRO A 256 -2.11 2.02 8.82
N SER A 257 -2.77 3.15 8.60
CA SER A 257 -2.85 4.28 9.51
C SER A 257 -4.31 4.56 9.85
N VAL A 258 -4.55 5.27 10.93
CA VAL A 258 -5.90 5.64 11.39
C VAL A 258 -6.15 7.10 11.04
N CYS A 259 -7.16 7.37 10.23
CA CYS A 259 -7.67 8.72 9.99
C CYS A 259 -9.03 8.92 10.65
N ILE A 260 -9.33 10.17 10.99
CA ILE A 260 -10.56 10.58 11.65
C ILE A 260 -11.33 11.46 10.69
N PHE A 261 -12.60 11.12 10.46
CA PHE A 261 -13.49 11.96 9.65
C PHE A 261 -14.10 13.08 10.49
N ASN A 262 -14.16 14.26 9.90
CA ASN A 262 -14.77 15.39 10.55
C ASN A 262 -16.26 15.16 10.79
N LYS A 263 -16.77 15.64 11.94
CA LYS A 263 -18.17 15.52 12.37
C LYS A 263 -18.69 16.86 12.84
N PRO A 264 -20.01 17.11 12.74
CA PRO A 264 -20.62 18.32 13.29
C PRO A 264 -20.52 18.43 14.81
N ASP A 265 -20.38 17.32 15.52
CA ASP A 265 -20.20 17.26 16.96
C ASP A 265 -18.72 17.03 17.30
N ASP A 266 -18.08 18.01 17.92
CA ASP A 266 -16.67 17.93 18.33
C ASP A 266 -16.41 16.80 19.34
N GLN A 267 -17.43 16.36 20.09
CA GLN A 267 -17.29 15.23 21.01
C GLN A 267 -17.16 13.90 20.27
N GLU A 268 -17.78 13.74 19.09
CA GLU A 268 -17.55 12.57 18.24
C GLU A 268 -16.12 12.53 17.70
N VAL A 269 -15.57 13.70 17.33
CA VAL A 269 -14.18 13.82 16.89
C VAL A 269 -13.23 13.48 18.05
N LEU A 270 -13.46 14.03 19.25
CA LEU A 270 -12.65 13.72 20.42
C LEU A 270 -12.72 12.24 20.80
N ALA A 271 -13.90 11.64 20.79
CA ALA A 271 -14.05 10.21 21.08
C ALA A 271 -13.31 9.34 20.08
N SER A 272 -13.36 9.71 18.78
CA SER A 272 -12.62 9.05 17.71
C SER A 272 -11.10 9.17 17.90
N TRP A 273 -10.64 10.33 18.34
CA TRP A 273 -9.23 10.58 18.67
C TRP A 273 -8.77 9.74 19.87
N LEU A 274 -9.55 9.68 20.93
CA LEU A 274 -9.23 8.82 22.09
C LEU A 274 -9.17 7.34 21.71
N PHE A 275 -10.07 6.89 20.84
CA PHE A 275 -10.00 5.54 20.31
C PHE A 275 -8.76 5.31 19.44
N ALA A 276 -8.41 6.24 18.55
CA ALA A 276 -7.21 6.13 17.72
C ALA A 276 -5.94 6.03 18.58
N GLN A 277 -5.83 6.82 19.65
CA GLN A 277 -4.70 6.73 20.60
C GLN A 277 -4.69 5.40 21.37
N TYR A 278 -5.86 4.89 21.76
CA TYR A 278 -5.96 3.61 22.45
C TYR A 278 -5.37 2.46 21.62
N LEU A 279 -5.53 2.52 20.29
CA LEU A 279 -4.90 1.55 19.39
C LEU A 279 -3.36 1.57 19.43
N LEU A 280 -2.76 2.62 19.99
CA LEU A 280 -1.31 2.76 20.12
C LEU A 280 -0.78 2.35 21.51
N THR A 281 -1.66 1.90 22.41
CA THR A 281 -1.22 1.35 23.70
C THR A 281 -0.40 0.08 23.51
N ASN A 282 0.52 -0.21 24.43
CA ASN A 282 1.33 -1.43 24.37
C ASN A 282 0.47 -2.68 24.26
N GLU A 283 -0.64 -2.75 25.01
CA GLU A 283 -1.57 -3.89 24.99
C GLU A 283 -2.06 -4.19 23.56
N VAL A 284 -2.54 -3.17 22.83
CA VAL A 284 -3.07 -3.36 21.47
C VAL A 284 -1.95 -3.62 20.48
N GLN A 285 -0.86 -2.86 20.55
CA GLN A 285 0.27 -2.97 19.63
C GLN A 285 0.94 -4.36 19.70
N ILE A 286 1.14 -4.89 20.89
CA ILE A 286 1.75 -6.22 21.09
C ILE A 286 0.79 -7.32 20.66
N ALA A 287 -0.48 -7.26 21.05
CA ALA A 287 -1.46 -8.26 20.65
C ALA A 287 -1.55 -8.43 19.13
N TYR A 288 -1.51 -7.33 18.38
CA TYR A 288 -1.46 -7.38 16.92
C TYR A 288 -0.13 -7.90 16.37
N ALA A 289 0.99 -7.46 16.93
CA ALA A 289 2.30 -7.96 16.52
C ALA A 289 2.48 -9.47 16.78
N GLU A 290 1.87 -10.01 17.82
CA GLU A 290 1.91 -11.44 18.13
C GLU A 290 1.02 -12.28 17.20
N THR A 291 -0.05 -11.71 16.65
CA THR A 291 -0.96 -12.44 15.74
C THR A 291 -0.53 -12.38 14.29
N GLU A 292 0.00 -11.21 13.85
CA GLU A 292 0.38 -10.94 12.48
C GLU A 292 1.87 -10.53 12.42
N GLY A 293 2.50 -10.57 11.27
CA GLY A 293 3.91 -10.14 11.10
C GLY A 293 4.09 -8.61 11.03
N TYR A 294 3.24 -7.84 11.68
CA TYR A 294 3.39 -6.40 11.87
C TYR A 294 4.35 -6.08 13.02
N VAL A 295 4.89 -4.88 13.03
CA VAL A 295 5.65 -4.36 14.17
C VAL A 295 4.90 -3.22 14.85
N PRO A 296 5.05 -3.05 16.18
CA PRO A 296 4.53 -1.90 16.89
C PRO A 296 5.10 -0.58 16.36
N VAL A 297 4.28 0.47 16.33
CA VAL A 297 4.68 1.78 15.79
C VAL A 297 5.28 2.72 16.83
N THR A 298 5.37 2.28 18.09
CA THR A 298 5.92 3.09 19.18
C THR A 298 7.18 2.44 19.77
N SER A 299 8.17 3.27 20.10
CA SER A 299 9.37 2.84 20.82
C SER A 299 9.05 2.24 22.19
N LYS A 300 8.00 2.75 22.85
CA LYS A 300 7.48 2.23 24.11
C LYS A 300 7.04 0.77 24.00
N ALA A 301 6.26 0.43 22.99
CA ALA A 301 5.84 -0.96 22.76
C ALA A 301 7.00 -1.84 22.27
N GLN A 302 7.83 -1.34 21.35
CA GLN A 302 8.97 -2.09 20.83
C GLN A 302 9.98 -2.48 21.93
N ASN A 303 10.21 -1.59 22.90
CA ASN A 303 11.21 -1.81 23.98
C ASN A 303 10.63 -2.39 25.27
N CYS A 304 9.33 -2.65 25.36
CA CYS A 304 8.77 -3.23 26.57
C CYS A 304 9.20 -4.71 26.75
N ALA A 305 9.25 -5.14 28.00
CA ALA A 305 9.73 -6.48 28.34
C ALA A 305 8.92 -7.60 27.68
N GLU A 306 7.61 -7.40 27.53
CA GLU A 306 6.68 -8.37 26.95
C GLU A 306 6.99 -8.62 25.46
N TYR A 307 7.13 -7.57 24.68
CA TYR A 307 7.44 -7.69 23.24
C TYR A 307 8.87 -8.23 23.02
N GLN A 308 9.83 -7.83 23.85
CA GLN A 308 11.20 -8.35 23.79
C GLN A 308 11.26 -9.83 24.19
N ASP A 309 10.48 -10.28 25.18
CA ASP A 309 10.34 -11.70 25.51
C ASP A 309 9.76 -12.47 24.31
N TYR A 310 8.68 -11.98 23.72
CA TYR A 310 8.09 -12.56 22.51
C TYR A 310 9.13 -12.73 21.39
N LEU A 311 9.87 -11.69 21.04
CA LEU A 311 10.90 -11.78 20.01
C LEU A 311 12.01 -12.78 20.38
N SER A 312 12.40 -12.89 21.68
CA SER A 312 13.46 -13.81 22.13
C SER A 312 13.10 -15.27 22.00
N ARG A 313 11.82 -15.58 21.93
CA ARG A 313 11.26 -16.95 21.89
C ARG A 313 11.06 -17.48 20.47
N CYS A 314 11.72 -16.90 19.49
CA CYS A 314 11.65 -17.30 18.08
C CYS A 314 11.85 -18.82 17.89
N GLY A 315 10.88 -19.50 17.30
CA GLY A 315 10.93 -20.93 16.99
C GLY A 315 10.67 -21.87 18.17
N GLN A 316 10.35 -21.35 19.37
CA GLN A 316 10.06 -22.21 20.54
C GLN A 316 8.68 -22.88 20.46
N ASP A 317 7.73 -22.22 19.81
CA ASP A 317 6.37 -22.71 19.61
C ASP A 317 5.89 -22.30 18.21
N ASN A 318 5.52 -23.29 17.37
CA ASN A 318 5.13 -23.02 15.99
C ASN A 318 3.87 -22.17 15.86
N ALA A 319 2.92 -22.25 16.80
CA ALA A 319 1.68 -21.49 16.74
C ALA A 319 1.88 -20.05 17.22
N ALA A 320 2.47 -19.87 18.41
CA ALA A 320 2.66 -18.57 19.05
C ALA A 320 3.98 -17.90 18.64
N TYR A 321 5.07 -18.67 18.61
CA TYR A 321 6.44 -18.17 18.40
C TYR A 321 7.04 -18.67 17.08
N TYR A 322 6.21 -18.74 16.04
CA TYR A 322 6.63 -19.21 14.72
C TYR A 322 7.82 -18.41 14.19
N ASP A 323 8.90 -19.11 13.89
CA ASP A 323 10.21 -18.51 13.62
C ASP A 323 10.22 -17.59 12.39
N VAL A 324 9.55 -17.98 11.30
CA VAL A 324 9.46 -17.17 10.07
C VAL A 324 8.74 -15.86 10.34
N LYS A 325 7.64 -15.87 11.13
CA LYS A 325 6.92 -14.65 11.52
C LYS A 325 7.81 -13.71 12.34
N ILE A 326 8.49 -14.24 13.35
CA ILE A 326 9.35 -13.42 14.22
C ILE A 326 10.58 -12.90 13.45
N LYS A 327 11.18 -13.70 12.56
CA LYS A 327 12.27 -13.27 11.68
C LYS A 327 11.82 -12.13 10.77
N ALA A 328 10.60 -12.21 10.20
CA ALA A 328 10.03 -11.16 9.36
C ALA A 328 9.77 -9.85 10.15
N SER A 329 9.30 -9.94 11.40
CA SER A 329 9.16 -8.78 12.29
C SER A 329 10.52 -8.15 12.62
N ARG A 330 11.52 -8.97 12.98
CA ARG A 330 12.89 -8.51 13.27
C ARG A 330 13.52 -7.82 12.06
N LEU A 331 13.29 -8.35 10.86
CA LEU A 331 13.79 -7.76 9.62
C LEU A 331 13.39 -6.29 9.51
N LEU A 332 12.11 -5.94 9.72
CA LEU A 332 11.69 -4.55 9.69
C LEU A 332 12.28 -3.74 10.85
N LEU A 333 12.31 -4.28 12.08
CA LEU A 333 12.87 -3.58 13.24
C LEU A 333 14.34 -3.22 13.05
N GLU A 334 15.12 -4.08 12.42
CA GLU A 334 16.55 -3.89 12.14
C GLU A 334 16.79 -2.91 10.97
N HIS A 335 15.84 -2.79 10.06
CA HIS A 335 15.95 -2.03 8.80
C HIS A 335 14.99 -0.83 8.69
N VAL A 336 14.46 -0.33 9.81
CA VAL A 336 13.57 0.86 9.77
C VAL A 336 14.22 2.03 9.01
N GLY A 337 15.52 2.25 9.21
CA GLY A 337 16.28 3.32 8.55
C GLY A 337 16.43 3.15 7.03
N ASP A 338 16.28 1.95 6.52
CA ASP A 338 16.39 1.61 5.10
C ASP A 338 15.02 1.67 4.39
N THR A 339 13.96 1.98 5.13
CA THR A 339 12.60 2.03 4.56
C THR A 339 12.31 3.35 3.87
N PHE A 340 11.46 3.30 2.85
CA PHE A 340 10.95 4.46 2.15
C PHE A 340 9.45 4.35 1.90
N VAL A 341 8.82 5.46 1.61
CA VAL A 341 7.43 5.56 1.14
C VAL A 341 7.36 6.32 -0.17
N THR A 342 6.30 6.08 -0.92
CA THR A 342 6.01 6.86 -2.13
C THR A 342 5.38 8.20 -1.75
N PRO A 343 5.56 9.25 -2.58
CA PRO A 343 4.82 10.50 -2.41
C PRO A 343 3.31 10.28 -2.37
N VAL A 344 2.64 10.94 -1.43
CA VAL A 344 1.20 10.83 -1.20
C VAL A 344 0.51 12.08 -1.74
N PHE A 345 -0.39 11.89 -2.71
CA PHE A 345 -1.18 12.95 -3.36
C PHE A 345 -2.51 12.39 -3.87
N ASN A 346 -3.42 13.24 -4.26
CA ASN A 346 -4.65 12.78 -4.89
C ASN A 346 -4.36 12.15 -6.26
N GLY A 347 -4.52 10.84 -6.36
CA GLY A 347 -4.16 10.03 -7.53
C GLY A 347 -3.02 9.04 -7.27
N SER A 348 -2.31 9.12 -6.12
CA SER A 348 -1.23 8.18 -5.80
C SER A 348 -1.70 6.72 -5.80
N ALA A 349 -2.91 6.43 -5.31
CA ALA A 349 -3.49 5.07 -5.39
C ALA A 349 -3.70 4.59 -6.85
N SER A 350 -4.10 5.50 -7.76
CA SER A 350 -4.21 5.19 -9.19
C SER A 350 -2.85 4.95 -9.82
N LEU A 351 -1.85 5.74 -9.46
CA LEU A 351 -0.48 5.57 -9.95
C LEU A 351 0.13 4.25 -9.49
N ARG A 352 -0.12 3.82 -8.24
CA ARG A 352 0.27 2.49 -7.77
C ARG A 352 -0.35 1.39 -8.63
N GLY A 353 -1.66 1.48 -8.89
CA GLY A 353 -2.33 0.53 -9.78
C GLY A 353 -1.71 0.51 -11.18
N ALA A 354 -1.34 1.67 -11.72
CA ALA A 354 -0.66 1.78 -13.01
C ALA A 354 0.72 1.09 -13.02
N ALA A 355 1.51 1.27 -11.95
CA ALA A 355 2.81 0.63 -11.78
C ALA A 355 2.71 -0.90 -11.85
N GLY A 356 1.80 -1.50 -11.08
CA GLY A 356 1.58 -2.94 -11.08
C GLY A 356 1.03 -3.46 -12.40
N GLN A 357 0.10 -2.71 -13.01
CA GLN A 357 -0.52 -3.10 -14.28
C GLN A 357 0.49 -3.21 -15.43
N MET A 358 1.56 -2.41 -15.43
CA MET A 358 2.62 -2.50 -16.44
C MET A 358 3.34 -3.85 -16.37
N ILE A 359 3.75 -4.30 -15.19
CA ILE A 359 4.37 -5.62 -14.98
C ILE A 359 3.41 -6.74 -15.40
N GLU A 360 2.16 -6.66 -14.96
CA GLU A 360 1.15 -7.67 -15.31
C GLU A 360 0.88 -7.75 -16.81
N ASN A 361 0.80 -6.62 -17.50
CA ASN A 361 0.54 -6.60 -18.93
C ASN A 361 1.71 -7.21 -19.71
N VAL A 362 2.95 -6.84 -19.37
CA VAL A 362 4.15 -7.40 -20.00
C VAL A 362 4.18 -8.91 -19.80
N THR A 363 4.04 -9.40 -18.55
CA THR A 363 4.06 -10.83 -18.25
C THR A 363 2.96 -11.59 -19.03
N LYS A 364 1.75 -11.02 -19.11
CA LYS A 364 0.63 -11.65 -19.85
C LYS A 364 0.86 -11.66 -21.36
N SER A 365 1.42 -10.59 -21.91
CA SER A 365 1.72 -10.50 -23.33
C SER A 365 2.81 -11.49 -23.74
N VAL A 366 3.85 -11.65 -22.93
CA VAL A 366 4.86 -12.70 -23.10
C VAL A 366 4.22 -14.08 -23.11
N ASN A 367 3.38 -14.39 -22.13
CA ASN A 367 2.69 -15.68 -22.03
C ASN A 367 1.73 -15.97 -23.23
N ARG A 368 1.34 -14.94 -23.98
CA ARG A 368 0.55 -15.05 -25.22
C ARG A 368 1.41 -15.14 -26.48
N GLY A 369 2.73 -15.08 -26.35
CA GLY A 369 3.67 -15.07 -27.47
C GLY A 369 3.70 -13.73 -28.22
N GLU A 370 3.28 -12.63 -27.59
CA GLU A 370 3.36 -11.28 -28.16
C GLU A 370 4.82 -10.76 -28.07
N THR A 371 5.26 -10.05 -29.09
CA THR A 371 6.58 -9.43 -29.10
C THR A 371 6.58 -8.18 -28.22
N ILE A 372 7.51 -8.10 -27.30
CA ILE A 372 7.71 -6.96 -26.42
C ILE A 372 8.84 -6.10 -27.01
N ASP A 373 8.47 -5.08 -27.78
CA ASP A 373 9.38 -4.12 -28.42
C ASP A 373 9.06 -2.66 -28.02
N ASP A 374 9.78 -1.73 -28.59
CA ASP A 374 9.56 -0.30 -28.29
C ASP A 374 8.16 0.19 -28.65
N ALA A 375 7.57 -0.34 -29.73
CA ALA A 375 6.22 0.02 -30.13
C ALA A 375 5.18 -0.51 -29.13
N TYR A 376 5.41 -1.72 -28.59
CA TYR A 376 4.62 -2.28 -27.51
C TYR A 376 4.73 -1.41 -26.24
N MET A 377 5.94 -1.01 -25.85
CA MET A 377 6.17 -0.21 -24.64
C MET A 377 5.51 1.16 -24.74
N GLU A 378 5.60 1.83 -25.90
CA GLU A 378 4.95 3.10 -26.10
C GLU A 378 3.42 2.99 -25.97
N LYS A 379 2.85 1.98 -26.58
CA LYS A 379 1.42 1.68 -26.47
C LYS A 379 1.02 1.36 -25.04
N LEU A 380 1.81 0.52 -24.35
CA LEU A 380 1.57 0.16 -22.94
C LEU A 380 1.49 1.40 -22.05
N TYR A 381 2.42 2.35 -22.22
CA TYR A 381 2.44 3.59 -21.45
C TYR A 381 1.18 4.42 -21.70
N GLN A 382 0.76 4.58 -22.95
CA GLN A 382 -0.45 5.33 -23.30
C GLN A 382 -1.72 4.64 -22.75
N ASP A 383 -1.82 3.32 -22.90
CA ASP A 383 -2.97 2.55 -22.44
C ASP A 383 -3.10 2.62 -20.91
N VAL A 384 -2.00 2.45 -20.18
CA VAL A 384 -1.99 2.48 -18.71
C VAL A 384 -2.25 3.91 -18.20
N PHE A 385 -1.64 4.94 -18.80
CA PHE A 385 -1.88 6.33 -18.45
C PHE A 385 -3.38 6.69 -18.58
N SER A 386 -4.00 6.27 -19.67
CA SER A 386 -5.43 6.50 -19.92
C SER A 386 -6.33 5.67 -19.01
N LEU A 387 -6.01 4.40 -18.81
CA LEU A 387 -6.79 3.47 -17.97
C LEU A 387 -6.91 3.97 -16.52
N TYR A 388 -5.81 4.45 -15.97
CA TYR A 388 -5.75 4.93 -14.59
C TYR A 388 -6.03 6.43 -14.48
N ARG A 389 -6.39 7.10 -15.59
CA ARG A 389 -6.75 8.52 -15.63
C ARG A 389 -5.72 9.42 -14.95
N LEU A 390 -4.45 9.17 -15.23
CA LEU A 390 -3.35 9.90 -14.60
C LEU A 390 -3.26 11.38 -15.01
N ASP A 391 -3.98 11.77 -16.06
CA ASP A 391 -4.24 13.16 -16.46
C ASP A 391 -5.18 13.91 -15.50
N SER A 392 -5.92 13.19 -14.66
CA SER A 392 -6.92 13.74 -13.75
C SER A 392 -6.41 13.92 -12.32
N VAL A 393 -5.10 13.87 -12.11
CA VAL A 393 -4.48 14.06 -10.78
C VAL A 393 -4.78 15.47 -10.27
N LEU A 394 -5.43 15.56 -9.12
CA LEU A 394 -5.78 16.81 -8.45
C LEU A 394 -4.81 17.06 -7.29
N THR A 395 -4.40 18.31 -7.11
CA THR A 395 -3.64 18.72 -5.94
C THR A 395 -4.51 18.69 -4.67
N PHE A 396 -3.89 18.55 -3.50
CA PHE A 396 -4.59 18.68 -2.21
C PHE A 396 -5.30 20.02 -2.11
N GLY A 397 -6.53 20.02 -1.60
CA GLY A 397 -7.38 21.21 -1.56
C GLY A 397 -8.34 21.39 -2.74
N GLY A 398 -8.37 20.46 -3.67
CA GLY A 398 -9.54 20.19 -4.52
C GLY A 398 -9.83 21.15 -5.66
N GLN A 399 -8.96 22.12 -5.94
CA GLN A 399 -9.16 22.93 -7.12
C GLN A 399 -7.94 22.87 -8.05
N LYS A 400 -8.03 21.97 -9.04
CA LYS A 400 -7.29 22.21 -10.28
C LYS A 400 -7.73 23.59 -10.78
N ASP A 401 -6.78 24.49 -10.97
CA ASP A 401 -7.10 25.72 -11.70
C ASP A 401 -7.50 25.32 -13.13
N LEU A 402 -8.80 25.20 -13.31
CA LEU A 402 -9.38 24.84 -14.61
C LEU A 402 -9.27 26.00 -15.61
N GLY A 403 -8.60 27.08 -15.20
CA GLY A 403 -8.53 28.29 -15.97
C GLY A 403 -9.88 29.04 -16.04
N PRO A 404 -9.98 30.09 -16.82
CA PRO A 404 -11.20 30.86 -16.93
C PRO A 404 -12.32 30.02 -17.57
N LEU A 405 -13.53 30.13 -17.01
CA LEU A 405 -14.72 29.43 -17.51
C LEU A 405 -14.82 29.53 -19.04
N PRO A 406 -15.06 28.42 -19.76
CA PRO A 406 -15.29 28.42 -21.18
C PRO A 406 -16.43 29.39 -21.59
N SER A 407 -16.32 30.02 -22.76
CA SER A 407 -17.33 30.98 -23.24
C SER A 407 -18.74 30.40 -23.26
N THR A 408 -18.89 29.12 -23.60
CA THR A 408 -20.17 28.38 -23.55
C THR A 408 -20.74 28.27 -22.12
N ALA A 409 -19.90 28.00 -21.12
CA ALA A 409 -20.33 27.95 -19.73
C ALA A 409 -20.78 29.32 -19.19
N LYS A 410 -20.02 30.36 -19.54
CA LYS A 410 -20.40 31.78 -19.25
C LYS A 410 -21.75 32.13 -19.85
N PHE A 411 -21.98 31.75 -21.10
CA PHE A 411 -23.25 32.01 -21.81
C PHE A 411 -24.43 31.29 -21.12
N LEU A 412 -24.28 30.02 -20.79
CA LEU A 412 -25.29 29.21 -20.08
C LEU A 412 -25.60 29.75 -18.68
N LEU A 413 -24.60 30.10 -17.91
CA LEU A 413 -24.76 30.70 -16.58
C LEU A 413 -25.44 32.05 -16.66
N SER A 414 -25.10 32.89 -17.64
CA SER A 414 -25.77 34.17 -17.88
C SER A 414 -27.23 33.98 -18.23
N GLY A 415 -27.56 33.02 -19.08
CA GLY A 415 -28.93 32.66 -19.45
C GLY A 415 -29.74 32.17 -18.23
N LEU A 416 -29.12 31.37 -17.41
CA LEU A 416 -29.75 30.89 -16.16
C LEU A 416 -30.03 32.06 -15.19
N ALA A 417 -29.08 32.96 -15.00
CA ALA A 417 -29.24 34.13 -14.14
C ALA A 417 -30.38 35.02 -14.62
N ILE A 418 -30.46 35.30 -15.94
CA ILE A 418 -31.54 36.07 -16.54
C ILE A 418 -32.89 35.40 -16.30
N THR A 419 -32.97 34.09 -16.46
CA THR A 419 -34.22 33.32 -16.23
C THR A 419 -34.66 33.44 -14.77
N TRP A 420 -33.78 33.36 -13.80
CA TRP A 420 -34.11 33.55 -12.38
C TRP A 420 -34.60 34.98 -12.08
N VAL A 421 -33.98 35.99 -12.70
CA VAL A 421 -34.45 37.38 -12.56
C VAL A 421 -35.84 37.54 -13.11
N LEU A 422 -36.14 36.97 -14.28
CA LEU A 422 -37.47 37.05 -14.90
C LEU A 422 -38.53 36.36 -14.03
N ILE A 423 -38.19 35.16 -13.47
CA ILE A 423 -39.09 34.47 -12.52
C ILE A 423 -39.30 35.32 -11.27
N GLY A 424 -38.26 35.91 -10.71
CA GLY A 424 -38.38 36.81 -9.55
C GLY A 424 -39.29 38.01 -9.81
N VAL A 425 -39.12 38.68 -10.97
CA VAL A 425 -39.96 39.79 -11.40
C VAL A 425 -41.44 39.35 -11.59
N TYR A 426 -41.63 38.18 -12.20
CA TYR A 426 -43.00 37.64 -12.39
C TYR A 426 -43.67 37.38 -11.06
N VAL A 427 -43.00 36.70 -10.13
CA VAL A 427 -43.51 36.40 -8.78
C VAL A 427 -43.84 37.68 -8.00
N ALA A 428 -42.93 38.68 -8.07
CA ALA A 428 -43.11 39.97 -7.41
C ALA A 428 -44.38 40.71 -7.99
N ARG A 429 -44.51 40.73 -9.31
CA ARG A 429 -45.71 41.32 -9.99
C ARG A 429 -47.01 40.63 -9.56
N GLU A 430 -47.03 39.33 -9.55
CA GLU A 430 -48.25 38.57 -9.15
C GLU A 430 -48.59 38.75 -7.65
N THR A 431 -47.59 38.83 -6.78
CA THR A 431 -47.79 39.14 -5.35
C THR A 431 -48.34 40.56 -5.15
N LEU A 432 -47.83 41.54 -5.89
CA LEU A 432 -48.32 42.91 -5.85
C LEU A 432 -49.77 43.04 -6.38
N LYS A 433 -50.11 42.34 -7.48
CA LYS A 433 -51.50 42.28 -8.00
C LYS A 433 -52.43 41.66 -6.98
N LYS A 434 -52.04 40.57 -6.31
CA LYS A 434 -52.85 39.93 -5.25
C LYS A 434 -53.06 40.86 -4.06
N ARG A 435 -52.03 41.63 -3.65
CA ARG A 435 -52.14 42.64 -2.57
C ARG A 435 -53.10 43.77 -2.96
N LYS A 436 -53.01 44.35 -4.17
CA LYS A 436 -53.96 45.37 -4.64
C LYS A 436 -55.42 44.88 -4.73
N LYS A 437 -55.64 43.63 -5.18
CA LYS A 437 -57.00 43.06 -5.18
C LYS A 437 -57.58 42.89 -3.77
N ARG A 438 -56.76 42.57 -2.76
CA ARG A 438 -57.21 42.48 -1.36
C ARG A 438 -57.52 43.86 -0.73
N GLN A 439 -56.84 44.92 -1.13
CA GLN A 439 -57.10 46.30 -0.64
C GLN A 439 -58.32 46.91 -1.27
N ASN A 440 -58.83 46.48 -2.42
CA ASN A 440 -60.01 47.00 -3.09
C ASN A 440 -61.30 46.22 -2.70
N HIS A 441 -61.20 45.22 -1.79
CA HIS A 441 -62.35 44.46 -1.25
C HIS A 441 -62.57 44.72 0.25
N HIS A 442 -61.94 45.73 0.82
CA HIS A 442 -62.19 46.35 2.08
C HIS A 442 -62.62 47.83 1.84
#